data_2807caf120563fc142345e0451c957ce
#
_entry.id   2807caf120563fc142345e0451c957ce
#
_cell.length_a   1.000
_cell.length_b   1.000
_cell.length_c   1.000
_cell.angle_alpha   90.00
_cell.angle_beta   90.00
_cell.angle_gamma   90.00
#
_symmetry.space_group_name_H-M   'P 1'
#
loop_
_entity.id
_entity.type
_entity.pdbx_description
1 polymer ?
#
loop_
_entity_poly.entity_id
_entity_poly.type
_entity_poly.pdbx_seq_one_letter_code
_entity_poly.pdbx_strand_id
1 'polypeptide(L)'
;MPAVIFASPFAPWRGSWRNLIAWDKGGAVGGGGDISTCLKRSWELIQIARNVPMNGQRDESVWRHVVVPDDSAFHVCAKPIGLMMRLIARFTSQNDTIFDPFAGSGSTLIAAADLNRKAIGIEIEERYCEIAARRLASRTENLFK
;
A
#
# COMPACT_ATOMS: atom_id res chain seq x y z
N MET A 1 -13.67 13.50 -2.46
CA MET A 1 -13.44 12.18 -1.91
C MET A 1 -12.03 12.14 -1.30
N PRO A 2 -11.82 11.63 -0.07
CA PRO A 2 -10.48 11.45 0.47
C PRO A 2 -9.72 10.38 -0.32
N ALA A 3 -8.45 10.64 -0.62
CA ALA A 3 -7.64 9.73 -1.42
C ALA A 3 -6.18 9.71 -0.96
N VAL A 4 -5.59 8.51 -0.99
CA VAL A 4 -4.17 8.25 -0.81
C VAL A 4 -3.69 7.54 -2.08
N ILE A 5 -2.70 8.11 -2.76
CA ILE A 5 -2.28 7.62 -4.08
C ILE A 5 -0.78 7.37 -4.10
N PHE A 6 -0.38 6.17 -4.52
CA PHE A 6 1.01 5.89 -4.88
C PHE A 6 1.30 6.50 -6.25
N ALA A 7 2.34 7.30 -6.33
CA ALA A 7 2.69 8.04 -7.53
C ALA A 7 4.19 7.95 -7.85
N SER A 8 4.53 8.16 -9.11
CA SER A 8 5.92 8.37 -9.49
C SER A 8 6.35 9.79 -9.09
N PRO A 9 7.56 9.97 -8.50
CA PRO A 9 8.08 11.31 -8.24
C PRO A 9 8.29 12.13 -9.53
N PHE A 10 8.43 11.46 -10.68
CA PHE A 10 8.59 12.12 -11.99
C PHE A 10 7.26 12.42 -12.69
N ALA A 11 6.17 11.80 -12.25
CA ALA A 11 4.83 12.00 -12.77
C ALA A 11 3.82 11.98 -11.61
N PRO A 12 3.85 12.97 -10.73
CA PRO A 12 2.89 13.03 -9.63
C PRO A 12 1.49 13.28 -10.17
N TRP A 13 0.50 12.74 -9.50
CA TRP A 13 -0.90 13.02 -9.82
C TRP A 13 -1.21 14.50 -9.61
N ARG A 14 -1.89 15.10 -10.56
CA ARG A 14 -2.36 16.48 -10.44
C ARG A 14 -3.56 16.52 -9.50
N GLY A 15 -3.56 17.46 -8.56
CA GLY A 15 -4.65 17.58 -7.60
C GLY A 15 -4.28 18.47 -6.40
N SER A 16 -5.20 18.59 -5.46
CA SER A 16 -4.98 19.33 -4.22
C SER A 16 -4.49 18.38 -3.13
N TRP A 17 -3.20 18.39 -2.88
CA TRP A 17 -2.53 17.52 -1.92
C TRP A 17 -2.23 18.28 -0.62
N ARG A 18 -2.40 17.59 0.51
CA ARG A 18 -2.09 18.12 1.84
C ARG A 18 -0.70 17.74 2.29
N ASN A 19 -0.34 16.47 2.05
CA ASN A 19 0.95 15.93 2.45
C ASN A 19 1.50 15.01 1.37
N LEU A 20 2.83 14.88 1.41
CA LEU A 20 3.59 13.93 0.60
C LEU A 20 4.37 13.04 1.55
N ILE A 21 4.38 11.75 1.30
CA ILE A 21 5.20 10.78 2.03
C ILE A 21 6.17 10.17 1.03
N ALA A 22 7.46 10.20 1.36
CA ALA A 22 8.47 9.43 0.66
C ALA A 22 8.56 8.04 1.32
N TRP A 23 8.14 7.01 0.60
CA TRP A 23 8.31 5.64 1.05
C TRP A 23 9.68 5.13 0.66
N ASP A 24 10.59 5.02 1.64
CA ASP A 24 11.90 4.37 1.50
C ASP A 24 11.74 2.84 1.55
N LYS A 25 12.13 2.18 0.47
CA LYS A 25 12.06 0.72 0.29
C LYS A 25 13.21 -0.05 0.95
N GLY A 26 14.15 0.65 1.59
CA GLY A 26 15.27 0.03 2.29
C GLY A 26 16.37 -0.54 1.39
N GLY A 27 16.44 -0.16 0.13
CA GLY A 27 17.54 -0.53 -0.77
C GLY A 27 17.56 -1.98 -1.27
N ALA A 28 16.75 -2.88 -0.70
CA ALA A 28 16.77 -4.31 -1.01
C ALA A 28 16.05 -4.69 -2.32
N VAL A 29 15.27 -3.78 -2.92
CA VAL A 29 14.47 -4.11 -4.10
C VAL A 29 15.33 -4.08 -5.34
N GLY A 30 15.47 -5.23 -5.97
CA GLY A 30 16.02 -5.36 -7.31
C GLY A 30 15.15 -4.56 -8.28
N GLY A 31 15.59 -3.42 -8.73
CA GLY A 31 15.00 -2.75 -9.88
C GLY A 31 15.57 -3.38 -11.13
N GLY A 32 14.74 -3.97 -11.98
CA GLY A 32 15.12 -4.20 -13.37
C GLY A 32 15.38 -2.85 -14.03
N GLY A 33 16.36 -2.78 -14.90
CA GLY A 33 16.74 -1.58 -15.64
C GLY A 33 18.24 -1.45 -15.78
N ASP A 34 18.66 -0.55 -16.66
CA ASP A 34 20.07 -0.25 -16.85
C ASP A 34 20.62 0.46 -15.61
N ILE A 35 21.40 -0.25 -14.79
CA ILE A 35 22.05 0.27 -13.60
C ILE A 35 23.33 1.05 -13.91
N SER A 36 23.79 1.05 -15.15
CA SER A 36 24.99 1.77 -15.58
C SER A 36 24.73 3.27 -15.77
N THR A 37 23.49 3.64 -16.09
CA THR A 37 23.11 5.03 -16.42
C THR A 37 22.11 5.65 -15.47
N CYS A 38 21.42 4.84 -14.62
CA CYS A 38 20.36 5.31 -13.73
C CYS A 38 20.58 4.88 -12.29
N LEU A 39 20.22 5.77 -11.36
CA LEU A 39 20.17 5.41 -9.93
C LEU A 39 19.01 4.42 -9.71
N LYS A 40 19.26 3.45 -8.83
CA LYS A 40 18.24 2.51 -8.37
C LYS A 40 17.09 3.26 -7.69
N ARG A 41 15.84 2.99 -8.08
CA ARG A 41 14.66 3.56 -7.44
C ARG A 41 14.45 2.91 -6.06
N SER A 42 14.97 3.54 -5.04
CA SER A 42 14.85 3.07 -3.64
C SER A 42 13.64 3.63 -2.91
N TRP A 43 12.86 4.49 -3.54
CA TRP A 43 11.70 5.12 -2.92
C TRP A 43 10.55 5.36 -3.90
N GLU A 44 9.35 5.52 -3.35
CA GLU A 44 8.12 5.91 -4.07
C GLU A 44 7.45 7.08 -3.37
N LEU A 45 6.68 7.86 -4.14
CA LEU A 45 5.89 8.96 -3.61
C LEU A 45 4.49 8.48 -3.24
N ILE A 46 4.02 8.87 -2.05
CA ILE A 46 2.63 8.70 -1.65
C ILE A 46 2.03 10.09 -1.46
N GLN A 47 0.96 10.40 -2.19
CA GLN A 47 0.26 11.67 -2.15
C GLN A 47 -1.01 11.55 -1.33
N ILE A 48 -1.19 12.45 -0.36
CA ILE A 48 -2.34 12.48 0.55
C ILE A 48 -3.21 13.68 0.20
N ALA A 49 -4.44 13.43 -0.22
CA ALA A 49 -5.38 14.47 -0.59
C ALA A 49 -5.71 15.39 0.61
N ARG A 50 -6.06 16.64 0.31
CA ARG A 50 -6.27 17.70 1.33
C ARG A 50 -7.33 17.34 2.37
N ASN A 51 -8.36 16.62 1.98
CA ASN A 51 -9.52 16.27 2.81
C ASN A 51 -9.42 14.91 3.51
N VAL A 52 -8.25 14.26 3.48
CA VAL A 52 -8.02 13.02 4.23
C VAL A 52 -7.83 13.35 5.71
N PRO A 53 -8.58 12.74 6.63
CA PRO A 53 -8.35 12.91 8.07
C PRO A 53 -6.97 12.35 8.46
N MET A 54 -6.44 12.79 9.58
CA MET A 54 -5.17 12.29 10.12
C MET A 54 -5.36 11.97 11.60
N ASN A 55 -5.07 10.73 11.97
CA ASN A 55 -5.13 10.26 13.35
C ASN A 55 -3.75 10.36 14.04
N GLY A 56 -3.76 10.54 15.35
CA GLY A 56 -2.56 10.57 16.18
C GLY A 56 -1.74 11.85 16.04
N GLN A 57 -0.55 11.83 16.60
CA GLN A 57 0.38 12.97 16.63
C GLN A 57 1.06 13.18 15.28
N ARG A 58 1.76 14.32 15.14
CA ARG A 58 2.55 14.63 13.95
C ARG A 58 3.60 13.54 13.71
N ASP A 59 3.67 13.06 12.48
CA ASP A 59 4.58 11.99 12.04
C ASP A 59 5.57 12.54 11.01
N GLU A 60 6.64 11.81 10.77
CA GLU A 60 7.62 12.12 9.73
C GLU A 60 7.02 11.91 8.34
N SER A 61 7.62 12.56 7.34
CA SER A 61 7.22 12.40 5.93
C SER A 61 8.06 11.39 5.16
N VAL A 62 9.07 10.80 5.79
CA VAL A 62 9.85 9.70 5.22
C VAL A 62 9.53 8.42 5.99
N TRP A 63 8.94 7.44 5.29
CA TRP A 63 8.52 6.17 5.90
C TRP A 63 9.35 5.03 5.34
N ARG A 64 10.09 4.34 6.19
CA ARG A 64 10.85 3.17 5.79
C ARG A 64 10.05 1.89 6.00
N HIS A 65 9.74 1.21 4.92
CA HIS A 65 9.17 -0.13 4.90
C HIS A 65 9.86 -0.96 3.83
N VAL A 66 10.65 -1.91 4.27
CA VAL A 66 11.39 -2.79 3.36
C VAL A 66 10.39 -3.65 2.58
N VAL A 67 10.58 -3.73 1.28
CA VAL A 67 9.89 -4.71 0.45
C VAL A 67 10.57 -6.05 0.71
N VAL A 68 9.92 -6.91 1.47
CA VAL A 68 10.33 -8.29 1.63
C VAL A 68 9.72 -9.04 0.45
N PRO A 69 10.52 -9.75 -0.36
CA PRO A 69 9.94 -10.69 -1.30
C PRO A 69 9.07 -11.65 -0.48
N ASP A 70 7.79 -11.61 -0.70
CA ASP A 70 6.92 -12.64 -0.12
C ASP A 70 7.35 -13.97 -0.72
N ASP A 71 7.62 -14.98 0.11
CA ASP A 71 8.05 -16.33 -0.30
C ASP A 71 7.09 -16.95 -1.33
N SER A 72 5.92 -16.40 -1.46
CA SER A 72 4.90 -16.77 -2.43
C SER A 72 5.02 -16.06 -3.78
N ALA A 73 5.93 -15.12 -3.99
CA ALA A 73 6.16 -14.38 -5.26
C ALA A 73 4.86 -13.92 -5.99
N PHE A 74 3.81 -13.59 -5.25
CA PHE A 74 2.46 -13.44 -5.77
C PHE A 74 2.26 -12.24 -6.70
N HIS A 75 3.08 -11.21 -6.55
CA HIS A 75 2.96 -10.02 -7.39
C HIS A 75 4.25 -9.18 -7.34
N VAL A 76 4.83 -8.89 -8.51
CA VAL A 76 6.10 -8.12 -8.65
C VAL A 76 6.02 -6.72 -8.02
N CYS A 77 4.82 -6.15 -7.92
CA CYS A 77 4.57 -4.81 -7.38
C CYS A 77 3.76 -4.81 -6.07
N ALA A 78 3.68 -5.94 -5.35
CA ALA A 78 2.94 -6.00 -4.10
C ALA A 78 3.49 -4.96 -3.09
N LYS A 79 2.58 -4.21 -2.49
CA LYS A 79 2.95 -3.26 -1.43
C LYS A 79 3.12 -4.00 -0.10
N PRO A 80 4.10 -3.64 0.73
CA PRO A 80 4.25 -4.25 2.06
C PRO A 80 2.99 -4.06 2.90
N ILE A 81 2.49 -5.14 3.51
CA ILE A 81 1.29 -5.07 4.36
C ILE A 81 1.50 -4.08 5.51
N GLY A 82 2.69 -4.04 6.13
CA GLY A 82 3.00 -3.09 7.19
C GLY A 82 2.91 -1.62 6.76
N LEU A 83 3.29 -1.31 5.51
CA LEU A 83 3.10 0.03 4.96
C LEU A 83 1.61 0.36 4.79
N MET A 84 0.83 -0.59 4.26
CA MET A 84 -0.61 -0.41 4.09
C MET A 84 -1.33 -0.28 5.44
N MET A 85 -0.95 -1.06 6.44
CA MET A 85 -1.46 -0.92 7.81
C MET A 85 -1.17 0.47 8.39
N ARG A 86 0.04 0.98 8.23
CA ARG A 86 0.40 2.33 8.70
C ARG A 86 -0.43 3.42 8.00
N LEU A 87 -0.62 3.32 6.69
CA LEU A 87 -1.48 4.24 5.93
C LEU A 87 -2.93 4.19 6.43
N ILE A 88 -3.50 2.99 6.52
CA ILE A 88 -4.88 2.79 6.95
C ILE A 88 -5.07 3.32 8.39
N ALA A 89 -4.22 2.94 9.33
CA ALA A 89 -4.33 3.41 10.71
C ALA A 89 -4.19 4.93 10.82
N ARG A 90 -3.33 5.53 10.00
CA ARG A 90 -3.05 6.96 10.04
C ARG A 90 -4.18 7.80 9.47
N PHE A 91 -4.86 7.33 8.44
CA PHE A 91 -5.77 8.13 7.62
C PHE A 91 -7.23 7.66 7.65
N THR A 92 -7.56 6.66 8.47
CA THR A 92 -8.94 6.15 8.62
C THR A 92 -9.27 5.87 10.07
N SER A 93 -10.57 5.93 10.41
CA SER A 93 -11.12 5.52 11.69
C SER A 93 -11.55 4.05 11.66
N GLN A 94 -11.84 3.48 12.85
CA GLN A 94 -12.48 2.16 12.92
C GLN A 94 -13.84 2.19 12.21
N ASN A 95 -14.19 1.08 11.58
CA ASN A 95 -15.40 0.91 10.77
C ASN A 95 -15.45 1.69 9.45
N ASP A 96 -14.45 2.50 9.12
CA ASP A 96 -14.35 3.07 7.78
C ASP A 96 -14.24 1.97 6.72
N THR A 97 -14.67 2.29 5.51
CA THR A 97 -14.54 1.42 4.35
C THR A 97 -13.41 1.94 3.47
N ILE A 98 -12.43 1.09 3.25
CA ILE A 98 -11.31 1.34 2.32
C ILE A 98 -11.72 0.83 0.94
N PHE A 99 -11.50 1.64 -0.08
CA PHE A 99 -11.74 1.27 -1.47
C PHE A 99 -10.41 1.28 -2.23
N ASP A 100 -10.03 0.14 -2.78
CA ASP A 100 -8.83 -0.03 -3.61
C ASP A 100 -9.22 -0.50 -5.01
N PRO A 101 -9.23 0.40 -6.01
CA PRO A 101 -9.60 0.06 -7.37
C PRO A 101 -8.53 -0.72 -8.15
N PHE A 102 -7.35 -0.97 -7.53
CA PHE A 102 -6.23 -1.70 -8.11
C PHE A 102 -5.65 -2.68 -7.08
N ALA A 103 -6.49 -3.56 -6.56
CA ALA A 103 -6.20 -4.37 -5.39
C ALA A 103 -5.01 -5.33 -5.54
N GLY A 104 -4.69 -5.74 -6.75
CA GLY A 104 -3.61 -6.68 -7.02
C GLY A 104 -3.73 -7.95 -6.20
N SER A 105 -2.66 -8.32 -5.51
CA SER A 105 -2.65 -9.47 -4.59
C SER A 105 -3.31 -9.21 -3.23
N GLY A 106 -4.02 -8.08 -3.04
CA GLY A 106 -4.86 -7.81 -1.88
C GLY A 106 -4.15 -7.24 -0.66
N SER A 107 -2.96 -6.66 -0.77
CA SER A 107 -2.23 -6.12 0.39
C SER A 107 -3.04 -5.07 1.18
N THR A 108 -3.77 -4.19 0.48
CA THR A 108 -4.66 -3.20 1.11
C THR A 108 -5.81 -3.86 1.85
N LEU A 109 -6.42 -4.88 1.24
CA LEU A 109 -7.57 -5.60 1.81
C LEU A 109 -7.18 -6.36 3.07
N ILE A 110 -6.01 -7.02 3.04
CA ILE A 110 -5.44 -7.73 4.19
C ILE A 110 -5.16 -6.76 5.32
N ALA A 111 -4.48 -5.65 5.03
CA ALA A 111 -4.15 -4.63 6.03
C ALA A 111 -5.41 -4.01 6.65
N ALA A 112 -6.46 -3.80 5.87
CA ALA A 112 -7.75 -3.31 6.36
C ALA A 112 -8.42 -4.33 7.30
N ALA A 113 -8.44 -5.61 6.93
CA ALA A 113 -8.98 -6.69 7.75
C ALA A 113 -8.22 -6.81 9.09
N ASP A 114 -6.87 -6.82 9.07
CA ASP A 114 -6.02 -6.88 10.25
C ASP A 114 -6.28 -5.70 11.23
N LEU A 115 -6.75 -4.58 10.71
CA LEU A 115 -7.07 -3.37 11.48
C LEU A 115 -8.57 -3.22 11.79
N ASN A 116 -9.39 -4.22 11.54
CA ASN A 116 -10.84 -4.18 11.73
C ASN A 116 -11.52 -3.03 10.94
N ARG A 117 -11.11 -2.83 9.69
CA ARG A 117 -11.78 -1.96 8.72
C ARG A 117 -12.43 -2.81 7.64
N LYS A 118 -13.49 -2.26 7.04
CA LYS A 118 -14.10 -2.84 5.84
C LYS A 118 -13.25 -2.51 4.63
N ALA A 119 -13.19 -3.40 3.65
CA ALA A 119 -12.47 -3.13 2.40
C ALA A 119 -13.24 -3.65 1.19
N ILE A 120 -13.14 -2.89 0.10
CA ILE A 120 -13.64 -3.25 -1.22
C ILE A 120 -12.47 -3.11 -2.17
N GLY A 121 -12.11 -4.19 -2.85
CA GLY A 121 -11.06 -4.21 -3.88
C GLY A 121 -11.64 -4.50 -5.25
N ILE A 122 -11.06 -3.89 -6.27
CA ILE A 122 -11.29 -4.23 -7.67
C ILE A 122 -9.95 -4.63 -8.27
N GLU A 123 -9.92 -5.70 -9.03
CA GLU A 123 -8.76 -6.18 -9.76
C GLU A 123 -9.24 -6.74 -11.11
N ILE A 124 -8.54 -6.39 -12.19
CA ILE A 124 -8.93 -6.81 -13.55
C ILE A 124 -8.38 -8.20 -13.91
N GLU A 125 -7.25 -8.59 -13.30
CA GLU A 125 -6.60 -9.87 -13.56
C GLU A 125 -7.16 -10.95 -12.62
N GLU A 126 -7.90 -11.90 -13.14
CA GLU A 126 -8.55 -12.99 -12.38
C GLU A 126 -7.56 -13.72 -11.44
N ARG A 127 -6.36 -14.03 -11.94
CA ARG A 127 -5.30 -14.67 -11.14
C ARG A 127 -4.96 -13.92 -9.87
N TYR A 128 -4.98 -12.59 -9.89
CA TYR A 128 -4.70 -11.77 -8.70
C TYR A 128 -5.91 -11.70 -7.79
N CYS A 129 -7.14 -11.72 -8.33
CA CYS A 129 -8.37 -11.87 -7.52
C CYS A 129 -8.33 -13.17 -6.71
N GLU A 130 -7.96 -14.30 -7.32
CA GLU A 130 -7.84 -15.58 -6.65
C GLU A 130 -6.76 -15.56 -5.56
N ILE A 131 -5.61 -14.95 -5.85
CA ILE A 131 -4.53 -14.80 -4.88
C ILE A 131 -5.01 -13.98 -3.68
N ALA A 132 -5.64 -12.83 -3.92
CA ALA A 132 -6.17 -11.98 -2.87
C ALA A 132 -7.20 -12.72 -2.01
N ALA A 133 -8.12 -13.46 -2.63
CA ALA A 133 -9.14 -14.24 -1.94
C ALA A 133 -8.51 -15.33 -1.04
N ARG A 134 -7.53 -16.09 -1.56
CA ARG A 134 -6.81 -17.11 -0.77
C ARG A 134 -6.05 -16.51 0.40
N ARG A 135 -5.37 -15.39 0.20
CA ARG A 135 -4.64 -14.68 1.26
C ARG A 135 -5.58 -14.17 2.35
N LEU A 136 -6.74 -13.66 2.00
CA LEU A 136 -7.76 -13.22 2.96
C LEU A 136 -8.35 -14.40 3.74
N ALA A 137 -8.71 -15.50 3.07
CA ALA A 137 -9.26 -16.69 3.71
C ALA A 137 -8.29 -17.27 4.74
N SER A 138 -7.01 -17.42 4.41
CA SER A 138 -5.99 -17.94 5.33
C SER A 138 -5.80 -17.08 6.59
N ARG A 139 -6.07 -15.79 6.52
CA ARG A 139 -6.04 -14.89 7.68
C ARG A 139 -7.24 -15.08 8.59
N THR A 140 -8.41 -15.25 8.01
CA THR A 140 -9.64 -15.46 8.78
C THR A 140 -9.58 -16.76 9.59
N GLU A 141 -9.03 -17.84 9.02
CA GLU A 141 -8.87 -19.11 9.72
C GLU A 141 -7.92 -19.02 10.93
N ASN A 142 -6.92 -18.13 10.89
CA ASN A 142 -5.98 -17.94 11.99
C ASN A 142 -6.54 -17.08 13.14
N LEU A 143 -7.63 -16.33 12.91
CA LEU A 143 -8.28 -15.53 13.95
C LEU A 143 -9.21 -16.35 14.86
N PHE A 144 -9.53 -17.59 14.47
CA PHE A 144 -10.44 -18.49 15.21
C PHE A 144 -9.71 -19.69 15.81
N LYS A 145 -8.39 -19.69 15.84
CA LYS A 145 -7.55 -20.65 16.55
C LYS A 145 -6.92 -20.00 17.77
#